data_ec4e7d248adc85c222a26142e716a985
#
_entry.id   ec4e7d248adc85c222a26142e716a985
#
_cell.length_a   1.000
_cell.length_b   1.000
_cell.length_c   1.000
_cell.angle_alpha   90.00
_cell.angle_beta   90.00
_cell.angle_gamma   90.00
#
_symmetry.space_group_name_H-M   'P 1'
#
loop_
_entity.id
_entity.type
_entity.pdbx_description
1 polymer ?
#
loop_
_entity_poly.entity_id
_entity_poly.type
_entity_poly.pdbx_seq_one_letter_code
_entity_poly.pdbx_strand_id
1 'polypeptide(L)'
;KNIFELDLSNALDRADELLDIAKLINDLNIKFNDIPDLNIAEEIKTVHDNSSVEMVNIFDNRFLDFYDNNVATAKTLRKMISKKQAFPRKELEQLRNAFPCIIAGIRDYADYVPLEPEIFDLIVIDEASQVSIAQAFPAILRAKKIIVLGDKRQFSNVKSTNSSRLINQQYQDELRQSFNEAFGDDPQKRERSKAFDIRVSILEFFENITNYDCVLKKHFRGYPEIISFSSKNFYNNDLQAIKVRAKPIEEVIDFRFIEHDGKTDVAGNINKLESDFIVQQIEALTEDENPPSVGVITPMRDQQKFIFSQLEQSSKYQEMSKLDLKVMTFDSCQGEERDIIFYSFVDHPVIDSPDKDVSKAVLGMKFDLEAQDVEENLRLQRLNVGMSRAKEKIVFVLSKPIEAYKGNTQRILNHYWNQVENANKTPEISELDSPMEIKLLNWIKETKFYKENANKIEIQAQFKAGEYLKALDPTYSHPNYRTDFLMIYRDDDEIKNLIIEYDGFVEHFVDRDNVNEFNYSHYYSESDIEREKILEGYGFPFMRFNKFNVGKNPISEISEKLTSFFL
;
A
#
# COMPACT_ATOMS: atom_id res chain seq x y z
N LYS A 1 27.43 -33.38 16.47
CA LYS A 1 28.35 -34.50 16.23
C LYS A 1 29.49 -33.98 15.36
N ASN A 2 30.74 -34.05 15.90
CA ASN A 2 32.03 -33.77 15.28
C ASN A 2 32.27 -32.32 14.80
N ILE A 3 32.35 -31.40 15.76
CA ILE A 3 32.85 -30.02 15.51
C ILE A 3 34.40 -29.96 15.48
N PHE A 4 35.08 -30.98 15.94
CA PHE A 4 36.56 -31.05 15.96
C PHE A 4 37.06 -32.46 15.62
N GLU A 5 37.62 -32.66 14.43
CA GLU A 5 38.67 -33.69 14.25
C GLU A 5 39.94 -33.17 14.92
N LEU A 6 40.04 -33.41 16.22
CA LEU A 6 41.27 -33.17 16.96
C LEU A 6 42.29 -34.25 16.57
N ASP A 7 43.37 -33.82 15.97
CA ASP A 7 44.53 -34.71 15.80
C ASP A 7 45.04 -35.11 17.18
N LEU A 8 44.70 -36.33 17.58
CA LEU A 8 45.03 -36.90 18.90
C LEU A 8 46.53 -37.19 19.07
N SER A 9 47.34 -37.04 18.02
CA SER A 9 48.79 -37.29 18.09
C SER A 9 49.54 -36.34 19.02
N ASN A 10 49.02 -35.13 19.24
CA ASN A 10 49.59 -34.11 20.14
C ASN A 10 48.67 -33.79 21.34
N ALA A 11 47.69 -34.63 21.63
CA ALA A 11 46.69 -34.37 22.68
C ALA A 11 47.29 -34.34 24.10
N LEU A 12 48.33 -35.11 24.35
CA LEU A 12 49.00 -35.14 25.67
C LEU A 12 49.81 -33.88 25.93
N ASP A 13 50.45 -33.30 24.90
CA ASP A 13 51.25 -32.08 25.03
C ASP A 13 50.37 -30.81 25.17
N ARG A 14 49.10 -30.91 24.83
CA ARG A 14 48.12 -29.82 24.90
C ARG A 14 46.97 -30.12 25.87
N ALA A 15 47.16 -31.06 26.79
CA ALA A 15 46.08 -31.49 27.67
C ALA A 15 45.49 -30.36 28.52
N ASP A 16 46.30 -29.43 29.01
CA ASP A 16 45.84 -28.28 29.80
C ASP A 16 45.02 -27.30 28.93
N GLU A 17 45.46 -27.05 27.71
CA GLU A 17 44.74 -26.18 26.73
C GLU A 17 43.38 -26.78 26.36
N LEU A 18 43.31 -28.08 26.12
CA LEU A 18 42.09 -28.81 25.84
C LEU A 18 41.11 -28.82 27.02
N LEU A 19 41.65 -28.92 28.25
CA LEU A 19 40.83 -28.85 29.46
C LEU A 19 40.23 -27.45 29.66
N ASP A 20 40.99 -26.40 29.38
CA ASP A 20 40.50 -25.03 29.48
C ASP A 20 39.45 -24.70 28.39
N ILE A 21 39.64 -25.21 27.18
CA ILE A 21 38.64 -25.12 26.12
C ILE A 21 37.35 -25.88 26.52
N ALA A 22 37.49 -27.09 27.08
CA ALA A 22 36.34 -27.87 27.54
C ALA A 22 35.56 -27.16 28.67
N LYS A 23 36.26 -26.50 29.60
CA LYS A 23 35.63 -25.68 30.66
C LYS A 23 34.90 -24.50 30.05
N LEU A 24 35.53 -23.78 29.10
CA LEU A 24 34.91 -22.64 28.41
C LEU A 24 33.65 -23.06 27.66
N ILE A 25 33.67 -24.19 26.95
CA ILE A 25 32.50 -24.74 26.25
C ILE A 25 31.39 -25.08 27.26
N ASN A 26 31.75 -25.69 28.38
CA ASN A 26 30.77 -26.03 29.43
C ASN A 26 30.14 -24.77 30.04
N ASP A 27 30.95 -23.74 30.33
CA ASP A 27 30.47 -22.46 30.87
C ASP A 27 29.59 -21.71 29.88
N LEU A 28 29.94 -21.77 28.60
CA LEU A 28 29.11 -21.21 27.52
C LEU A 28 27.78 -21.97 27.39
N ASN A 29 27.77 -23.28 27.43
CA ASN A 29 26.56 -24.10 27.40
C ASN A 29 25.64 -23.81 28.59
N ILE A 30 26.22 -23.68 29.81
CA ILE A 30 25.42 -23.28 30.99
C ILE A 30 24.79 -21.91 30.77
N LYS A 31 25.57 -20.92 30.32
CA LYS A 31 25.04 -19.57 30.04
C LYS A 31 24.00 -19.56 28.92
N PHE A 32 24.17 -20.40 27.90
CA PHE A 32 23.18 -20.52 26.80
C PHE A 32 21.88 -21.14 27.29
N ASN A 33 21.94 -22.14 28.18
CA ASN A 33 20.76 -22.78 28.77
C ASN A 33 20.03 -21.88 29.78
N ASP A 34 20.75 -20.91 30.37
CA ASP A 34 20.18 -19.92 31.29
C ASP A 34 19.54 -18.71 30.56
N ILE A 35 19.72 -18.59 29.24
CA ILE A 35 19.03 -17.57 28.48
C ILE A 35 17.55 -17.99 28.37
N PRO A 36 16.62 -17.24 28.96
CA PRO A 36 15.21 -17.55 28.81
C PRO A 36 14.84 -17.53 27.33
N ASP A 37 13.99 -18.46 26.94
CA ASP A 37 13.42 -18.54 25.58
C ASP A 37 12.45 -17.35 25.40
N LEU A 38 13.01 -16.16 25.17
CA LEU A 38 12.27 -14.92 25.02
C LEU A 38 11.71 -14.87 23.60
N ASN A 39 10.43 -15.13 23.46
CA ASN A 39 9.69 -14.76 22.26
C ASN A 39 9.49 -13.23 22.25
N ILE A 40 10.49 -12.51 21.75
CA ILE A 40 10.49 -11.04 21.72
C ILE A 40 9.22 -10.49 21.04
N ALA A 41 8.72 -11.15 20.02
CA ALA A 41 7.49 -10.74 19.32
C ALA A 41 6.25 -10.83 20.22
N GLU A 42 6.15 -11.89 21.02
CA GLU A 42 5.06 -12.09 21.97
C GLU A 42 5.14 -11.12 23.15
N GLU A 43 6.34 -10.85 23.63
CA GLU A 43 6.57 -9.83 24.67
C GLU A 43 6.21 -8.43 24.17
N ILE A 44 6.63 -8.05 22.98
CA ILE A 44 6.25 -6.76 22.35
C ILE A 44 4.73 -6.67 22.22
N LYS A 45 4.08 -7.73 21.76
CA LYS A 45 2.62 -7.78 21.65
C LYS A 45 1.96 -7.60 23.02
N THR A 46 2.43 -8.32 24.03
CA THR A 46 1.90 -8.24 25.40
C THR A 46 2.05 -6.84 25.98
N VAL A 47 3.22 -6.21 25.80
CA VAL A 47 3.45 -4.82 26.22
C VAL A 47 2.54 -3.86 25.49
N HIS A 48 2.35 -4.03 24.19
CA HIS A 48 1.45 -3.21 23.37
C HIS A 48 0.00 -3.35 23.84
N ASP A 49 -0.48 -4.58 24.04
CA ASP A 49 -1.86 -4.86 24.45
C ASP A 49 -2.12 -4.28 25.87
N ASN A 50 -1.19 -4.50 26.80
CA ASN A 50 -1.29 -3.91 28.15
C ASN A 50 -1.29 -2.38 28.13
N SER A 51 -0.43 -1.76 27.31
CA SER A 51 -0.37 -0.31 27.14
C SER A 51 -1.67 0.23 26.55
N SER A 52 -2.28 -0.49 25.62
CA SER A 52 -3.55 -0.11 25.01
C SER A 52 -4.69 -0.16 26.02
N VAL A 53 -4.75 -1.21 26.84
CA VAL A 53 -5.75 -1.32 27.91
C VAL A 53 -5.59 -0.20 28.95
N GLU A 54 -4.34 0.10 29.35
CA GLU A 54 -4.09 1.18 30.30
C GLU A 54 -4.45 2.55 29.74
N MET A 55 -4.17 2.80 28.45
CA MET A 55 -4.60 4.03 27.77
C MET A 55 -6.13 4.18 27.78
N VAL A 56 -6.87 3.11 27.46
CA VAL A 56 -8.34 3.13 27.50
C VAL A 56 -8.81 3.48 28.91
N ASN A 57 -8.27 2.83 29.95
CA ASN A 57 -8.62 3.11 31.35
C ASN A 57 -8.35 4.58 31.73
N ILE A 58 -7.23 5.14 31.30
CA ILE A 58 -6.91 6.56 31.54
C ILE A 58 -7.93 7.49 30.86
N PHE A 59 -8.32 7.21 29.61
CA PHE A 59 -9.30 8.03 28.90
C PHE A 59 -10.69 7.89 29.51
N ASP A 60 -11.12 6.69 29.87
CA ASP A 60 -12.40 6.46 30.52
C ASP A 60 -12.51 7.21 31.86
N ASN A 61 -11.46 7.14 32.68
CA ASN A 61 -11.42 7.87 33.95
C ASN A 61 -11.49 9.40 33.75
N ARG A 62 -10.78 9.94 32.73
CA ARG A 62 -10.85 11.38 32.42
C ARG A 62 -12.22 11.78 31.89
N PHE A 63 -12.84 10.94 31.08
CA PHE A 63 -14.19 11.17 30.56
C PHE A 63 -15.22 11.14 31.67
N LEU A 64 -15.18 10.16 32.60
CA LEU A 64 -16.07 10.04 33.74
C LEU A 64 -15.89 11.23 34.68
N ASP A 65 -14.67 11.64 34.99
CA ASP A 65 -14.41 12.83 35.81
C ASP A 65 -15.01 14.09 35.16
N PHE A 66 -14.87 14.28 33.86
CA PHE A 66 -15.47 15.39 33.14
C PHE A 66 -17.01 15.32 33.19
N TYR A 67 -17.58 14.13 32.99
CA TYR A 67 -19.01 13.90 33.03
C TYR A 67 -19.59 14.23 34.42
N ASP A 68 -18.93 13.80 35.48
CA ASP A 68 -19.43 14.00 36.85
C ASP A 68 -19.20 15.43 37.35
N ASN A 69 -18.04 16.01 37.06
CA ASN A 69 -17.61 17.27 37.67
C ASN A 69 -17.76 18.50 36.78
N ASN A 70 -17.96 18.33 35.46
CA ASN A 70 -17.92 19.43 34.48
C ASN A 70 -19.19 19.55 33.61
N VAL A 71 -20.34 19.11 34.09
CA VAL A 71 -21.63 19.18 33.35
C VAL A 71 -21.98 20.62 32.94
N ALA A 72 -21.67 21.61 33.77
CA ALA A 72 -21.90 23.02 33.45
C ALA A 72 -21.07 23.48 32.26
N THR A 73 -19.79 23.05 32.21
CA THR A 73 -18.86 23.31 31.09
C THR A 73 -19.39 22.68 29.82
N ALA A 74 -19.82 21.41 29.84
CA ALA A 74 -20.39 20.74 28.68
C ALA A 74 -21.62 21.48 28.12
N LYS A 75 -22.51 21.95 29.00
CA LYS A 75 -23.67 22.76 28.59
C LYS A 75 -23.27 24.09 27.98
N THR A 76 -22.25 24.74 28.53
CA THR A 76 -21.70 26.01 27.98
C THR A 76 -21.12 25.80 26.61
N LEU A 77 -20.25 24.80 26.44
CA LEU A 77 -19.63 24.47 25.13
C LEU A 77 -20.69 24.15 24.06
N ARG A 78 -21.70 23.33 24.42
CA ARG A 78 -22.83 23.02 23.51
C ARG A 78 -23.59 24.29 23.08
N LYS A 79 -23.80 25.23 23.99
CA LYS A 79 -24.43 26.52 23.69
C LYS A 79 -23.56 27.37 22.78
N MET A 80 -22.24 27.37 22.98
CA MET A 80 -21.30 28.09 22.11
C MET A 80 -21.30 27.52 20.68
N ILE A 81 -21.28 26.21 20.53
CA ILE A 81 -21.40 25.54 19.22
C ILE A 81 -22.69 25.95 18.51
N SER A 82 -23.83 25.90 19.21
CA SER A 82 -25.12 26.29 18.62
C SER A 82 -25.20 27.75 18.19
N LYS A 83 -24.40 28.62 18.83
CA LYS A 83 -24.32 30.05 18.54
C LYS A 83 -23.15 30.41 17.60
N LYS A 84 -22.35 29.44 17.19
CA LYS A 84 -21.10 29.65 16.41
C LYS A 84 -20.18 30.68 17.09
N GLN A 85 -19.88 30.49 18.35
CA GLN A 85 -19.01 31.35 19.15
C GLN A 85 -17.78 30.60 19.61
N ALA A 86 -16.64 31.28 19.70
CA ALA A 86 -15.42 30.72 20.22
C ALA A 86 -15.57 30.26 21.68
N PHE A 87 -14.93 29.15 22.02
CA PHE A 87 -14.93 28.61 23.37
C PHE A 87 -14.17 29.55 24.32
N PRO A 88 -14.69 29.84 25.52
CA PRO A 88 -13.90 30.50 26.52
C PRO A 88 -12.71 29.61 26.94
N ARG A 89 -11.59 30.23 27.26
CA ARG A 89 -10.33 29.51 27.54
C ARG A 89 -10.46 28.48 28.66
N LYS A 90 -11.13 28.85 29.76
CA LYS A 90 -11.31 27.96 30.91
C LYS A 90 -12.06 26.68 30.54
N GLU A 91 -13.16 26.81 29.81
CA GLU A 91 -13.99 25.70 29.37
C GLU A 91 -13.27 24.83 28.34
N LEU A 92 -12.45 25.43 27.47
CA LEU A 92 -11.61 24.70 26.53
C LEU A 92 -10.51 23.91 27.25
N GLU A 93 -9.87 24.47 28.28
CA GLU A 93 -8.87 23.76 29.10
C GLU A 93 -9.49 22.56 29.83
N GLN A 94 -10.69 22.73 30.38
CA GLN A 94 -11.42 21.61 31.00
C GLN A 94 -11.78 20.52 29.98
N LEU A 95 -12.21 20.92 28.78
CA LEU A 95 -12.49 19.98 27.69
C LEU A 95 -11.22 19.20 27.30
N ARG A 96 -10.09 19.86 27.15
CA ARG A 96 -8.80 19.24 26.79
C ARG A 96 -8.30 18.24 27.82
N ASN A 97 -8.59 18.46 29.09
CA ASN A 97 -8.25 17.52 30.14
C ASN A 97 -8.99 16.18 29.98
N ALA A 98 -10.25 16.24 29.56
CA ALA A 98 -11.06 15.06 29.27
C ALA A 98 -10.76 14.46 27.88
N PHE A 99 -10.59 15.32 26.90
CA PHE A 99 -10.37 14.96 25.50
C PHE A 99 -9.04 15.56 25.02
N PRO A 100 -7.92 14.88 25.25
CA PRO A 100 -6.60 15.39 24.88
C PRO A 100 -6.36 15.47 23.37
N CYS A 101 -7.17 14.74 22.58
CA CYS A 101 -7.17 14.80 21.13
C CYS A 101 -8.51 15.38 20.64
N ILE A 102 -8.43 16.43 19.81
CA ILE A 102 -9.59 17.10 19.21
C ILE A 102 -9.40 17.04 17.69
N ILE A 103 -10.38 16.47 16.99
CA ILE A 103 -10.43 16.45 15.53
C ILE A 103 -11.46 17.49 15.08
N ALA A 104 -11.06 18.40 14.20
CA ALA A 104 -11.94 19.42 13.69
C ALA A 104 -11.60 19.79 12.26
N GLY A 105 -12.59 20.17 11.46
CA GLY A 105 -12.35 20.83 10.18
C GLY A 105 -11.66 22.19 10.40
N ILE A 106 -10.88 22.62 9.43
CA ILE A 106 -10.07 23.85 9.53
C ILE A 106 -10.92 25.09 9.84
N ARG A 107 -12.13 25.14 9.31
CA ARG A 107 -13.09 26.22 9.56
C ARG A 107 -13.62 26.16 11.00
N ASP A 108 -14.05 24.99 11.47
CA ASP A 108 -14.57 24.82 12.82
C ASP A 108 -13.49 25.11 13.86
N TYR A 109 -12.27 24.65 13.58
CA TYR A 109 -11.12 24.99 14.40
C TYR A 109 -10.90 26.51 14.51
N ALA A 110 -11.01 27.24 13.40
CA ALA A 110 -10.88 28.69 13.39
C ALA A 110 -12.02 29.40 14.14
N ASP A 111 -13.25 28.89 14.03
CA ASP A 111 -14.44 29.48 14.61
C ASP A 111 -14.57 29.23 16.14
N TYR A 112 -14.18 28.06 16.61
CA TYR A 112 -14.41 27.66 18.00
C TYR A 112 -13.20 27.75 18.92
N VAL A 113 -11.98 27.59 18.40
CA VAL A 113 -10.77 27.67 19.23
C VAL A 113 -10.31 29.12 19.35
N PRO A 114 -10.05 29.67 20.55
CA PRO A 114 -9.55 31.01 20.74
C PRO A 114 -8.25 31.28 19.95
N LEU A 115 -8.08 32.48 19.40
CA LEU A 115 -6.86 32.85 18.70
C LEU A 115 -5.80 33.32 19.71
N GLU A 116 -5.21 32.33 20.38
CA GLU A 116 -4.14 32.54 21.36
C GLU A 116 -2.95 31.64 21.04
N PRO A 117 -1.73 32.06 21.30
CA PRO A 117 -0.54 31.26 21.01
C PRO A 117 -0.47 30.02 21.94
N GLU A 118 0.10 28.95 21.39
CA GLU A 118 0.50 27.75 22.15
C GLU A 118 -0.61 27.05 22.96
N ILE A 119 -1.85 27.12 22.49
CA ILE A 119 -2.98 26.41 23.14
C ILE A 119 -2.77 24.90 23.09
N PHE A 120 -2.22 24.36 21.99
CA PHE A 120 -1.97 22.94 21.81
C PHE A 120 -0.48 22.63 21.80
N ASP A 121 -0.12 21.49 22.40
CA ASP A 121 1.26 21.01 22.38
C ASP A 121 1.67 20.55 20.98
N LEU A 122 0.72 19.92 20.25
CA LEU A 122 0.91 19.43 18.89
C LEU A 122 -0.34 19.67 18.06
N ILE A 123 -0.16 20.18 16.85
CA ILE A 123 -1.18 20.20 15.80
C ILE A 123 -0.70 19.33 14.64
N VAL A 124 -1.58 18.44 14.18
CA VAL A 124 -1.39 17.63 12.96
C VAL A 124 -2.33 18.18 11.90
N ILE A 125 -1.80 18.59 10.77
CA ILE A 125 -2.56 19.03 9.60
C ILE A 125 -2.48 17.94 8.56
N ASP A 126 -3.61 17.27 8.35
CA ASP A 126 -3.75 16.24 7.33
C ASP A 126 -4.28 16.84 6.01
N GLU A 127 -4.05 16.14 4.88
CA GLU A 127 -4.38 16.63 3.52
C GLU A 127 -3.85 18.05 3.25
N ALA A 128 -2.67 18.34 3.74
CA ALA A 128 -2.08 19.68 3.75
C ALA A 128 -1.78 20.24 2.34
N SER A 129 -1.68 19.38 1.33
CA SER A 129 -1.59 19.81 -0.08
C SER A 129 -2.83 20.58 -0.55
N GLN A 130 -3.97 20.40 0.10
CA GLN A 130 -5.24 21.07 -0.22
C GLN A 130 -5.48 22.38 0.57
N VAL A 131 -4.72 22.62 1.60
CA VAL A 131 -4.91 23.75 2.52
C VAL A 131 -3.93 24.85 2.19
N SER A 132 -4.42 26.06 1.95
CA SER A 132 -3.56 27.23 1.72
C SER A 132 -2.92 27.72 3.03
N ILE A 133 -1.80 28.44 2.92
CA ILE A 133 -1.15 29.07 4.07
C ILE A 133 -2.15 29.95 4.86
N ALA A 134 -2.95 30.75 4.15
CA ALA A 134 -3.91 31.65 4.80
C ALA A 134 -4.95 30.90 5.66
N GLN A 135 -5.38 29.73 5.20
CA GLN A 135 -6.31 28.89 5.96
C GLN A 135 -5.65 28.21 7.16
N ALA A 136 -4.40 27.77 7.01
CA ALA A 136 -3.68 27.05 8.06
C ALA A 136 -3.04 27.97 9.11
N PHE A 137 -2.73 29.22 8.77
CA PHE A 137 -2.00 30.13 9.63
C PHE A 137 -2.62 30.31 11.03
N PRO A 138 -3.95 30.45 11.18
CA PRO A 138 -4.56 30.50 12.50
C PRO A 138 -4.33 29.23 13.34
N ALA A 139 -4.21 28.05 12.70
CA ALA A 139 -3.87 26.82 13.39
C ALA A 139 -2.42 26.81 13.85
N ILE A 140 -1.51 27.25 12.99
CA ILE A 140 -0.08 27.32 13.28
C ILE A 140 0.21 28.17 14.53
N LEU A 141 -0.43 29.32 14.67
CA LEU A 141 -0.26 30.22 15.83
C LEU A 141 -0.65 29.56 17.16
N ARG A 142 -1.56 28.59 17.14
CA ARG A 142 -2.09 27.91 18.33
C ARG A 142 -1.26 26.71 18.78
N ALA A 143 -0.19 26.36 18.07
CA ALA A 143 0.61 25.17 18.28
C ALA A 143 2.01 25.47 18.81
N LYS A 144 2.51 24.64 19.71
CA LYS A 144 3.94 24.58 20.07
C LYS A 144 4.73 23.79 19.04
N LYS A 145 4.15 22.71 18.52
CA LYS A 145 4.74 21.85 17.50
C LYS A 145 3.72 21.54 16.41
N ILE A 146 4.20 21.33 15.18
CA ILE A 146 3.34 21.10 14.02
C ILE A 146 3.88 19.91 13.24
N ILE A 147 2.98 19.03 12.84
CA ILE A 147 3.22 17.99 11.85
C ILE A 147 2.29 18.27 10.67
N VAL A 148 2.85 18.27 9.47
CA VAL A 148 2.11 18.51 8.24
C VAL A 148 2.19 17.25 7.39
N LEU A 149 1.03 16.68 7.05
CA LEU A 149 0.89 15.46 6.26
C LEU A 149 0.16 15.79 4.96
N GLY A 150 0.65 15.27 3.85
CA GLY A 150 0.02 15.51 2.55
C GLY A 150 0.79 14.87 1.42
N ASP A 151 0.20 14.93 0.22
CA ASP A 151 0.79 14.38 -0.98
C ASP A 151 0.56 15.35 -2.15
N LYS A 152 1.64 15.88 -2.72
CA LYS A 152 1.58 16.80 -3.87
C LYS A 152 1.15 16.12 -5.17
N ARG A 153 1.30 14.81 -5.25
CA ARG A 153 0.93 14.00 -6.43
C ARG A 153 -0.53 13.56 -6.41
N GLN A 154 -1.22 13.85 -5.30
CA GLN A 154 -2.67 13.82 -5.19
C GLN A 154 -3.24 15.22 -5.39
N PHE A 155 -4.54 15.44 -5.16
CA PHE A 155 -5.14 16.77 -5.30
C PHE A 155 -4.36 17.80 -4.50
N SER A 156 -3.75 18.73 -5.19
CA SER A 156 -3.23 19.93 -4.58
C SER A 156 -4.25 21.07 -4.73
N ASN A 157 -4.30 21.93 -3.75
CA ASN A 157 -5.09 23.16 -3.83
C ASN A 157 -4.40 24.07 -4.84
N VAL A 158 -4.69 23.83 -6.10
CA VAL A 158 -4.10 24.58 -7.18
C VAL A 158 -4.36 26.04 -6.95
N LYS A 159 -3.29 26.73 -6.73
CA LYS A 159 -3.07 28.18 -6.79
C LYS A 159 -4.41 28.91 -6.85
N SER A 160 -4.96 29.18 -5.67
CA SER A 160 -6.30 29.73 -5.52
C SER A 160 -6.54 30.82 -6.58
N THR A 161 -7.38 30.53 -7.55
CA THR A 161 -7.80 31.50 -8.57
C THR A 161 -8.59 32.67 -7.97
N ASN A 162 -8.93 32.56 -6.68
CA ASN A 162 -9.73 33.51 -5.94
C ASN A 162 -8.93 34.73 -5.43
N SER A 163 -7.60 34.70 -5.42
CA SER A 163 -6.79 35.88 -5.13
C SER A 163 -6.31 36.52 -6.43
N SER A 164 -6.55 37.84 -6.57
CA SER A 164 -6.03 38.59 -7.72
C SER A 164 -4.51 38.49 -7.74
N ARG A 165 -3.93 38.26 -8.90
CA ARG A 165 -2.49 38.16 -9.11
C ARG A 165 -1.77 39.44 -8.64
N LEU A 166 -2.42 40.59 -8.80
CA LEU A 166 -1.95 41.89 -8.35
C LEU A 166 -1.87 41.99 -6.82
N ILE A 167 -2.92 41.56 -6.11
CA ILE A 167 -2.97 41.60 -4.64
C ILE A 167 -1.90 40.66 -4.05
N ASN A 168 -1.72 39.48 -4.61
CA ASN A 168 -0.68 38.58 -4.15
C ASN A 168 0.73 39.15 -4.37
N GLN A 169 0.96 39.84 -5.48
CA GLN A 169 2.24 40.47 -5.78
C GLN A 169 2.52 41.64 -4.84
N GLN A 170 1.53 42.48 -4.54
CA GLN A 170 1.65 43.56 -3.55
C GLN A 170 2.00 42.98 -2.17
N TYR A 171 1.29 41.95 -1.73
CA TYR A 171 1.58 41.28 -0.47
C TYR A 171 3.00 40.73 -0.40
N GLN A 172 3.47 40.07 -1.46
CA GLN A 172 4.84 39.56 -1.52
C GLN A 172 5.90 40.68 -1.50
N ASP A 173 5.63 41.80 -2.14
CA ASP A 173 6.54 42.94 -2.14
C ASP A 173 6.63 43.59 -0.75
N GLU A 174 5.48 43.76 -0.06
CA GLU A 174 5.44 44.26 1.33
C GLU A 174 6.15 43.27 2.30
N LEU A 175 5.92 41.98 2.14
CA LEU A 175 6.58 40.97 2.94
C LEU A 175 8.09 40.96 2.73
N ARG A 176 8.54 41.08 1.48
CA ARG A 176 9.96 41.15 1.12
C ARG A 176 10.62 42.39 1.72
N GLN A 177 9.93 43.53 1.70
CA GLN A 177 10.41 44.74 2.35
C GLN A 177 10.58 44.54 3.86
N SER A 178 9.56 44.01 4.53
CA SER A 178 9.61 43.72 5.97
C SER A 178 10.71 42.71 6.33
N PHE A 179 10.95 41.71 5.48
CA PHE A 179 12.06 40.76 5.65
C PHE A 179 13.43 41.42 5.52
N ASN A 180 13.60 42.32 4.55
CA ASN A 180 14.84 43.07 4.38
C ASN A 180 15.12 44.02 5.55
N GLU A 181 14.08 44.67 6.07
CA GLU A 181 14.17 45.55 7.26
C GLU A 181 14.55 44.75 8.52
N ALA A 182 13.96 43.54 8.70
CA ALA A 182 14.20 42.74 9.88
C ALA A 182 15.54 41.96 9.86
N PHE A 183 15.99 41.51 8.69
CA PHE A 183 17.09 40.55 8.55
C PHE A 183 18.23 41.03 7.65
N GLY A 184 18.13 42.22 7.07
CA GLY A 184 19.09 42.73 6.08
C GLY A 184 19.01 42.00 4.73
N ASP A 185 19.93 42.35 3.82
CA ASP A 185 19.96 41.82 2.46
C ASP A 185 20.65 40.43 2.39
N ASP A 186 20.08 39.44 3.07
CA ASP A 186 20.55 38.08 3.08
C ASP A 186 19.87 37.30 1.93
N PRO A 187 20.64 36.78 0.92
CA PRO A 187 20.08 36.07 -0.23
C PRO A 187 19.30 34.81 0.14
N GLN A 188 19.73 34.05 1.16
CA GLN A 188 19.06 32.82 1.59
C GLN A 188 17.72 33.15 2.25
N LYS A 189 17.66 34.18 3.09
CA LYS A 189 16.42 34.62 3.73
C LYS A 189 15.46 35.22 2.71
N ARG A 190 15.98 35.94 1.71
CA ARG A 190 15.18 36.46 0.58
C ARG A 190 14.53 35.29 -0.23
N GLU A 191 15.26 34.21 -0.47
CA GLU A 191 14.70 33.06 -1.15
C GLU A 191 13.58 32.39 -0.32
N ARG A 192 13.78 32.24 0.99
CA ARG A 192 12.75 31.73 1.91
C ARG A 192 11.51 32.63 1.97
N SER A 193 11.62 33.93 1.78
CA SER A 193 10.45 34.81 1.73
C SER A 193 9.49 34.52 0.59
N LYS A 194 9.97 33.90 -0.49
CA LYS A 194 9.12 33.46 -1.62
C LYS A 194 8.16 32.35 -1.24
N ALA A 195 8.46 31.56 -0.20
CA ALA A 195 7.58 30.53 0.30
C ALA A 195 6.26 31.07 0.88
N PHE A 196 6.22 32.34 1.25
CA PHE A 196 5.02 33.01 1.75
C PHE A 196 4.08 33.50 0.63
N ASP A 197 3.85 32.66 -0.37
CA ASP A 197 2.81 32.88 -1.38
C ASP A 197 1.47 32.35 -0.87
N ILE A 198 0.47 33.23 -0.73
CA ILE A 198 -0.87 32.84 -0.26
C ILE A 198 -1.57 31.79 -1.13
N ARG A 199 -1.06 31.54 -2.33
CA ARG A 199 -1.56 30.54 -3.27
C ARG A 199 -0.90 29.18 -3.08
N VAL A 200 0.19 29.13 -2.34
CA VAL A 200 0.94 27.89 -2.07
C VAL A 200 0.24 27.10 -0.98
N SER A 201 0.29 25.80 -1.06
CA SER A 201 -0.23 24.93 -0.01
C SER A 201 0.63 25.01 1.26
N ILE A 202 0.01 24.69 2.40
CA ILE A 202 0.76 24.65 3.66
C ILE A 202 1.82 23.53 3.64
N LEU A 203 1.64 22.48 2.87
CA LEU A 203 2.63 21.42 2.67
C LEU A 203 3.89 22.00 1.99
N GLU A 204 3.74 22.67 0.84
CA GLU A 204 4.85 23.31 0.13
C GLU A 204 5.54 24.37 0.98
N PHE A 205 4.78 25.15 1.76
CA PHE A 205 5.33 26.12 2.68
C PHE A 205 6.25 25.45 3.71
N PHE A 206 5.80 24.37 4.36
CA PHE A 206 6.61 23.69 5.36
C PHE A 206 7.84 23.00 4.78
N GLU A 207 7.77 22.44 3.59
CA GLU A 207 8.94 21.87 2.91
C GLU A 207 10.08 22.89 2.74
N ASN A 208 9.72 24.17 2.49
CA ASN A 208 10.71 25.22 2.33
C ASN A 208 11.33 25.72 3.66
N ILE A 209 10.68 25.49 4.80
CA ILE A 209 11.12 26.03 6.10
C ILE A 209 11.53 24.97 7.12
N THR A 210 11.15 23.70 6.93
CA THR A 210 11.50 22.62 7.85
C THR A 210 12.87 22.03 7.52
N ASN A 211 13.51 21.47 8.55
CA ASN A 211 14.76 20.74 8.41
C ASN A 211 14.55 19.22 8.33
N TYR A 212 13.31 18.75 8.42
CA TYR A 212 12.95 17.35 8.39
C TYR A 212 11.79 17.12 7.44
N ASP A 213 12.06 16.30 6.44
CA ASP A 213 11.11 15.84 5.46
C ASP A 213 11.22 14.31 5.35
N CYS A 214 10.09 13.63 5.29
CA CYS A 214 10.03 12.17 5.19
C CYS A 214 8.92 11.74 4.23
N VAL A 215 9.29 11.03 3.18
CA VAL A 215 8.34 10.44 2.24
C VAL A 215 7.98 9.04 2.70
N LEU A 216 6.70 8.80 2.99
CA LEU A 216 6.18 7.49 3.34
C LEU A 216 6.01 6.65 2.07
N LYS A 217 6.81 5.58 1.94
CA LYS A 217 6.81 4.71 0.75
C LYS A 217 5.97 3.46 0.92
N LYS A 218 5.67 3.04 2.15
CA LYS A 218 4.91 1.82 2.43
C LYS A 218 3.41 2.03 2.22
N HIS A 219 2.82 1.19 1.39
CA HIS A 219 1.40 1.21 1.05
C HIS A 219 0.70 -0.01 1.68
N PHE A 220 -0.18 0.24 2.66
CA PHE A 220 -0.87 -0.80 3.42
C PHE A 220 -2.31 -1.04 2.94
N ARG A 221 -2.85 -0.16 2.08
CA ARG A 221 -4.27 -0.11 1.73
C ARG A 221 -4.68 -1.23 0.79
N GLY A 222 -4.01 -1.34 -0.34
CA GLY A 222 -4.37 -2.25 -1.42
C GLY A 222 -3.25 -3.18 -1.85
N TYR A 223 -3.58 -4.11 -2.72
CA TYR A 223 -2.63 -5.04 -3.30
C TYR A 223 -1.61 -4.34 -4.22
N PRO A 224 -0.41 -4.93 -4.41
CA PRO A 224 0.59 -4.42 -5.36
C PRO A 224 0.00 -4.19 -6.75
N GLU A 225 -0.82 -5.11 -7.22
CA GLU A 225 -1.46 -5.08 -8.53
C GLU A 225 -2.35 -3.85 -8.70
N ILE A 226 -3.08 -3.46 -7.67
CA ILE A 226 -3.98 -2.29 -7.69
C ILE A 226 -3.17 -1.00 -7.75
N ILE A 227 -2.16 -0.86 -6.86
CA ILE A 227 -1.40 0.40 -6.75
C ILE A 227 -0.30 0.54 -7.79
N SER A 228 0.04 -0.51 -8.53
CA SER A 228 1.16 -0.55 -9.47
C SER A 228 1.11 0.54 -10.54
N PHE A 229 -0.09 0.86 -11.06
CA PHE A 229 -0.27 1.94 -12.03
C PHE A 229 0.14 3.29 -11.42
N SER A 230 -0.35 3.58 -10.23
CA SER A 230 -0.01 4.81 -9.51
C SER A 230 1.47 4.84 -9.14
N SER A 231 2.02 3.76 -8.62
CA SER A 231 3.44 3.64 -8.28
C SER A 231 4.34 3.94 -9.48
N LYS A 232 4.07 3.30 -10.61
CA LYS A 232 4.87 3.43 -11.83
C LYS A 232 4.81 4.83 -12.44
N ASN A 233 3.61 5.43 -12.53
CA ASN A 233 3.41 6.65 -13.30
C ASN A 233 3.54 7.94 -12.47
N PHE A 234 3.37 7.85 -11.13
CA PHE A 234 3.32 9.04 -10.28
C PHE A 234 4.35 9.04 -9.14
N TYR A 235 4.91 7.88 -8.77
CA TYR A 235 5.83 7.74 -7.64
C TYR A 235 7.15 7.07 -8.00
N ASN A 236 7.56 7.12 -9.26
CA ASN A 236 8.83 6.56 -9.75
C ASN A 236 9.04 5.08 -9.39
N ASN A 237 7.95 4.34 -9.24
CA ASN A 237 7.92 2.94 -8.78
C ASN A 237 8.46 2.74 -7.35
N ASP A 238 8.39 3.77 -6.51
CA ASP A 238 8.92 3.78 -5.14
C ASP A 238 7.91 3.25 -4.11
N LEU A 239 6.62 3.14 -4.44
CA LEU A 239 5.61 2.63 -3.53
C LEU A 239 5.79 1.13 -3.28
N GLN A 240 5.87 0.77 -2.02
CA GLN A 240 6.03 -0.60 -1.55
C GLN A 240 4.70 -1.08 -0.97
N ALA A 241 3.92 -1.81 -1.77
CA ALA A 241 2.72 -2.43 -1.25
C ALA A 241 3.09 -3.63 -0.38
N ILE A 242 2.58 -3.63 0.86
CA ILE A 242 2.91 -4.65 1.86
C ILE A 242 1.86 -5.77 1.86
N LYS A 243 0.65 -5.46 1.40
CA LYS A 243 -0.44 -6.43 1.37
C LYS A 243 -0.15 -7.51 0.33
N VAL A 244 -0.10 -8.76 0.77
CA VAL A 244 0.10 -9.92 -0.11
C VAL A 244 -1.25 -10.41 -0.59
N ARG A 245 -1.35 -10.67 -1.89
CA ARG A 245 -2.55 -11.24 -2.50
C ARG A 245 -2.66 -12.74 -2.18
N ALA A 246 -3.77 -13.11 -1.53
CA ALA A 246 -4.09 -14.48 -1.15
C ALA A 246 -5.20 -15.10 -2.01
N LYS A 247 -5.46 -14.53 -3.19
CA LYS A 247 -6.55 -14.92 -4.10
C LYS A 247 -6.10 -14.76 -5.56
N PRO A 248 -6.74 -15.42 -6.54
CA PRO A 248 -6.44 -15.26 -7.95
C PRO A 248 -6.50 -13.80 -8.38
N ILE A 249 -5.73 -13.44 -9.42
CA ILE A 249 -5.65 -12.04 -9.86
C ILE A 249 -6.99 -11.53 -10.38
N GLU A 250 -7.81 -12.40 -10.97
CA GLU A 250 -9.13 -12.09 -11.50
C GLU A 250 -10.12 -11.66 -10.40
N GLU A 251 -9.85 -12.06 -9.15
CA GLU A 251 -10.61 -11.58 -7.99
C GLU A 251 -10.14 -10.20 -7.50
N VAL A 252 -9.00 -9.73 -7.99
CA VAL A 252 -8.44 -8.40 -7.68
C VAL A 252 -8.63 -7.42 -8.82
N ILE A 253 -8.41 -7.86 -10.07
CA ILE A 253 -8.58 -7.05 -11.28
C ILE A 253 -9.52 -7.79 -12.22
N ASP A 254 -10.71 -7.25 -12.40
CA ASP A 254 -11.79 -7.86 -13.17
C ASP A 254 -12.16 -6.97 -14.38
N PHE A 255 -12.22 -7.57 -15.56
CA PHE A 255 -12.62 -6.89 -16.78
C PHE A 255 -13.96 -7.43 -17.27
N ARG A 256 -14.96 -6.55 -17.32
CA ARG A 256 -16.32 -6.89 -17.79
C ARG A 256 -16.62 -6.17 -19.08
N PHE A 257 -16.71 -6.96 -20.14
CA PHE A 257 -17.05 -6.47 -21.47
C PHE A 257 -18.56 -6.56 -21.68
N ILE A 258 -19.19 -5.40 -21.85
CA ILE A 258 -20.63 -5.28 -22.07
C ILE A 258 -20.84 -5.04 -23.57
N GLU A 259 -21.57 -5.93 -24.23
CA GLU A 259 -21.87 -5.74 -25.64
C GLU A 259 -22.79 -4.53 -25.83
N HIS A 260 -22.33 -3.53 -26.59
CA HIS A 260 -23.06 -2.30 -26.86
C HIS A 260 -23.46 -2.20 -28.32
N ASP A 261 -24.73 -1.87 -28.58
CA ASP A 261 -25.31 -1.78 -29.92
C ASP A 261 -24.84 -0.58 -30.74
N GLY A 262 -24.06 0.32 -30.17
CA GLY A 262 -23.56 1.56 -30.80
C GLY A 262 -24.61 2.61 -31.07
N LYS A 263 -25.86 2.41 -30.63
CA LYS A 263 -27.01 3.32 -30.84
C LYS A 263 -27.60 3.81 -29.54
N THR A 264 -27.67 2.96 -28.55
CA THR A 264 -28.18 3.30 -27.21
C THR A 264 -27.27 4.34 -26.57
N ASP A 265 -27.83 5.41 -26.04
CA ASP A 265 -27.15 6.50 -25.33
C ASP A 265 -26.02 7.22 -26.08
N VAL A 266 -26.03 7.16 -27.43
CA VAL A 266 -25.02 7.84 -28.29
C VAL A 266 -25.09 9.38 -28.17
N ALA A 267 -26.17 9.92 -27.68
CA ALA A 267 -26.42 11.37 -27.57
C ALA A 267 -26.22 11.88 -26.13
N GLY A 268 -25.19 11.49 -25.40
CA GLY A 268 -24.96 12.00 -24.06
C GLY A 268 -23.69 11.45 -23.44
N ASN A 269 -23.41 11.89 -22.21
CA ASN A 269 -22.33 11.41 -21.40
C ASN A 269 -22.79 10.25 -20.47
N ILE A 270 -23.68 9.40 -21.00
CA ILE A 270 -24.31 8.30 -20.27
C ILE A 270 -24.13 7.02 -21.09
N ASN A 271 -23.70 5.94 -20.41
CA ASN A 271 -23.75 4.58 -20.92
C ASN A 271 -24.69 3.76 -20.03
N LYS A 272 -25.90 3.52 -20.54
CA LYS A 272 -26.95 2.84 -19.81
C LYS A 272 -26.57 1.38 -19.53
N LEU A 273 -25.98 0.70 -20.50
CA LEU A 273 -25.65 -0.73 -20.36
C LEU A 273 -24.55 -0.96 -19.31
N GLU A 274 -23.53 -0.08 -19.24
CA GLU A 274 -22.56 -0.10 -18.14
C GLU A 274 -23.25 0.12 -16.78
N SER A 275 -24.18 1.09 -16.73
CA SER A 275 -24.92 1.41 -15.51
C SER A 275 -25.78 0.24 -15.06
N ASP A 276 -26.57 -0.35 -15.95
CA ASP A 276 -27.46 -1.49 -15.67
C ASP A 276 -26.65 -2.67 -15.09
N PHE A 277 -25.49 -2.96 -15.70
CA PHE A 277 -24.59 -4.00 -15.20
C PHE A 277 -24.07 -3.67 -13.80
N ILE A 278 -23.57 -2.45 -13.57
CA ILE A 278 -23.03 -2.04 -12.26
C ILE A 278 -24.09 -2.13 -11.17
N VAL A 279 -25.32 -1.65 -11.46
CA VAL A 279 -26.42 -1.73 -10.50
C VAL A 279 -26.76 -3.18 -10.16
N GLN A 280 -26.83 -4.06 -11.16
CA GLN A 280 -27.06 -5.49 -10.94
C GLN A 280 -25.99 -6.14 -10.06
N GLN A 281 -24.70 -5.80 -10.29
CA GLN A 281 -23.61 -6.32 -9.45
C GLN A 281 -23.71 -5.80 -8.02
N ILE A 282 -24.02 -4.53 -7.81
CA ILE A 282 -24.20 -3.93 -6.50
C ILE A 282 -25.39 -4.59 -5.75
N GLU A 283 -26.48 -4.86 -6.45
CA GLU A 283 -27.63 -5.59 -5.90
C GLU A 283 -27.27 -7.00 -5.42
N ALA A 284 -26.43 -7.70 -6.18
CA ALA A 284 -25.96 -9.03 -5.80
C ALA A 284 -25.10 -8.99 -4.53
N LEU A 285 -24.21 -8.00 -4.41
CA LEU A 285 -23.32 -7.85 -3.24
C LEU A 285 -24.09 -7.57 -1.92
N THR A 286 -25.35 -7.12 -1.96
CA THR A 286 -26.15 -6.94 -0.74
C THR A 286 -26.54 -8.26 -0.06
N GLU A 287 -26.41 -9.39 -0.78
CA GLU A 287 -26.76 -10.72 -0.30
C GLU A 287 -25.61 -11.40 0.46
N ASP A 288 -24.40 -10.84 0.40
CA ASP A 288 -23.24 -11.37 1.11
C ASP A 288 -23.43 -11.28 2.63
N GLU A 289 -22.94 -12.26 3.36
CA GLU A 289 -22.97 -12.25 4.82
C GLU A 289 -22.16 -11.09 5.41
N ASN A 290 -21.01 -10.80 4.80
CA ASN A 290 -20.12 -9.69 5.14
C ASN A 290 -19.93 -8.80 3.90
N PRO A 291 -20.90 -7.94 3.60
CA PRO A 291 -20.88 -7.18 2.35
C PRO A 291 -19.70 -6.18 2.32
N PRO A 292 -18.94 -6.12 1.22
CA PRO A 292 -17.82 -5.21 1.07
C PRO A 292 -18.31 -3.76 0.90
N SER A 293 -17.45 -2.80 1.22
CA SER A 293 -17.70 -1.42 0.84
C SER A 293 -17.50 -1.22 -0.67
N VAL A 294 -18.42 -0.48 -1.32
CA VAL A 294 -18.48 -0.37 -2.79
C VAL A 294 -18.40 1.08 -3.25
N GLY A 295 -17.55 1.34 -4.23
CA GLY A 295 -17.48 2.61 -4.93
C GLY A 295 -17.69 2.44 -6.44
N VAL A 296 -18.28 3.45 -7.05
CA VAL A 296 -18.31 3.58 -8.51
C VAL A 296 -17.61 4.86 -8.89
N ILE A 297 -16.65 4.79 -9.80
CA ILE A 297 -15.93 5.96 -10.30
C ILE A 297 -16.17 6.10 -11.82
N THR A 298 -16.58 7.28 -12.23
CA THR A 298 -16.82 7.62 -13.63
C THR A 298 -16.26 9.01 -13.96
N PRO A 299 -15.79 9.27 -15.18
CA PRO A 299 -15.34 10.62 -15.57
C PRO A 299 -16.49 11.62 -15.76
N MET A 300 -17.74 11.12 -15.93
CA MET A 300 -18.86 11.94 -16.35
C MET A 300 -19.88 12.15 -15.21
N ARG A 301 -20.19 13.41 -14.93
CA ARG A 301 -21.21 13.76 -13.92
C ARG A 301 -22.60 13.26 -14.27
N ASP A 302 -22.92 13.19 -15.57
CA ASP A 302 -24.22 12.72 -16.02
C ASP A 302 -24.36 11.21 -15.76
N GLN A 303 -23.30 10.43 -16.01
CA GLN A 303 -23.25 9.01 -15.67
C GLN A 303 -23.34 8.78 -14.15
N GLN A 304 -22.63 9.57 -13.36
CA GLN A 304 -22.72 9.52 -11.90
C GLN A 304 -24.16 9.68 -11.41
N LYS A 305 -24.86 10.73 -11.90
CA LYS A 305 -26.25 10.99 -11.54
C LYS A 305 -27.19 9.89 -12.02
N PHE A 306 -26.92 9.36 -13.23
CA PHE A 306 -27.74 8.31 -13.82
C PHE A 306 -27.63 7.01 -13.01
N ILE A 307 -26.41 6.55 -12.71
CA ILE A 307 -26.19 5.38 -11.85
C ILE A 307 -26.87 5.60 -10.49
N PHE A 308 -26.67 6.75 -9.86
CA PHE A 308 -27.29 7.06 -8.58
C PHE A 308 -28.81 6.98 -8.63
N SER A 309 -29.43 7.53 -9.67
CA SER A 309 -30.89 7.48 -9.83
C SER A 309 -31.43 6.05 -10.05
N GLN A 310 -30.67 5.19 -10.72
CA GLN A 310 -31.05 3.78 -10.87
C GLN A 310 -30.95 3.02 -9.55
N LEU A 311 -29.90 3.29 -8.76
CA LEU A 311 -29.73 2.71 -7.42
C LEU A 311 -30.87 3.13 -6.49
N GLU A 312 -31.29 4.40 -6.51
CA GLU A 312 -32.44 4.88 -5.72
C GLU A 312 -33.77 4.21 -6.10
N GLN A 313 -33.91 3.80 -7.36
CA GLN A 313 -35.11 3.11 -7.86
C GLN A 313 -35.09 1.61 -7.60
N SER A 314 -33.96 1.05 -7.17
CA SER A 314 -33.84 -0.37 -6.88
C SER A 314 -34.67 -0.78 -5.67
N SER A 315 -35.29 -1.95 -5.75
CA SER A 315 -35.99 -2.56 -4.61
C SER A 315 -35.08 -2.87 -3.42
N LYS A 316 -33.76 -3.02 -3.67
CA LYS A 316 -32.73 -3.29 -2.66
C LYS A 316 -32.03 -2.04 -2.13
N TYR A 317 -32.51 -0.83 -2.47
CA TYR A 317 -31.85 0.42 -2.09
C TYR A 317 -31.56 0.55 -0.59
N GLN A 318 -32.47 0.13 0.26
CA GLN A 318 -32.28 0.16 1.72
C GLN A 318 -31.16 -0.79 2.19
N GLU A 319 -31.03 -1.94 1.56
CA GLU A 319 -30.01 -2.95 1.88
C GLU A 319 -28.61 -2.49 1.45
N MET A 320 -28.53 -1.65 0.42
CA MET A 320 -27.27 -1.06 -0.05
C MET A 320 -26.59 -0.15 0.98
N SER A 321 -27.30 0.28 2.03
CA SER A 321 -26.68 0.99 3.15
C SER A 321 -25.57 0.20 3.85
N LYS A 322 -25.60 -1.12 3.77
CA LYS A 322 -24.57 -2.01 4.31
C LYS A 322 -23.26 -1.96 3.52
N LEU A 323 -23.30 -1.54 2.26
CA LEU A 323 -22.16 -1.51 1.34
C LEU A 323 -21.31 -0.24 1.47
N ASP A 324 -21.64 0.69 2.34
CA ASP A 324 -21.02 2.02 2.37
C ASP A 324 -20.85 2.60 0.94
N LEU A 325 -21.95 2.47 0.16
CA LEU A 325 -21.95 2.70 -1.28
C LEU A 325 -21.77 4.19 -1.62
N LYS A 326 -20.87 4.47 -2.56
CA LYS A 326 -20.68 5.83 -3.08
C LYS A 326 -20.43 5.85 -4.58
N VAL A 327 -21.19 6.69 -5.29
CA VAL A 327 -20.98 6.95 -6.73
C VAL A 327 -20.23 8.28 -6.87
N MET A 328 -19.07 8.26 -7.51
CA MET A 328 -18.10 9.35 -7.54
C MET A 328 -17.63 9.67 -8.95
N THR A 329 -17.13 10.87 -9.11
CA THR A 329 -16.28 11.21 -10.26
C THR A 329 -14.82 11.23 -9.85
N PHE A 330 -13.89 11.26 -10.81
CA PHE A 330 -12.47 11.47 -10.54
C PHE A 330 -12.18 12.77 -9.77
N ASP A 331 -13.10 13.74 -9.83
CA ASP A 331 -13.00 15.01 -9.09
C ASP A 331 -13.47 14.90 -7.62
N SER A 332 -14.31 13.92 -7.30
CA SER A 332 -14.96 13.82 -5.98
C SER A 332 -14.59 12.58 -5.19
N CYS A 333 -13.65 11.76 -5.67
CA CYS A 333 -13.27 10.52 -5.01
C CYS A 333 -12.09 10.68 -4.03
N GLN A 334 -11.57 11.88 -3.85
CA GLN A 334 -10.49 12.10 -2.90
C GLN A 334 -10.94 11.87 -1.45
N GLY A 335 -10.08 11.24 -0.65
CA GLY A 335 -10.38 10.84 0.72
C GLY A 335 -11.29 9.62 0.84
N GLU A 336 -11.86 9.15 -0.27
CA GLU A 336 -12.74 7.98 -0.30
C GLU A 336 -11.96 6.71 -0.62
N GLU A 337 -12.30 5.62 0.03
CA GLU A 337 -11.71 4.30 -0.17
C GLU A 337 -12.79 3.25 -0.05
N ARG A 338 -12.79 2.25 -0.95
CA ARG A 338 -13.74 1.15 -0.90
C ARG A 338 -13.05 -0.17 -1.16
N ASP A 339 -13.61 -1.23 -0.66
CA ASP A 339 -13.08 -2.57 -0.91
C ASP A 339 -13.18 -2.89 -2.41
N ILE A 340 -14.31 -2.59 -3.03
CA ILE A 340 -14.52 -2.78 -4.47
C ILE A 340 -14.77 -1.44 -5.16
N ILE A 341 -14.04 -1.18 -6.25
CA ILE A 341 -14.27 -0.02 -7.11
C ILE A 341 -14.66 -0.49 -8.51
N PHE A 342 -15.84 -0.07 -8.95
CA PHE A 342 -16.28 -0.18 -10.34
C PHE A 342 -15.88 1.07 -11.11
N TYR A 343 -15.21 0.90 -12.26
CA TYR A 343 -14.91 1.98 -13.19
C TYR A 343 -15.85 1.91 -14.39
N SER A 344 -16.69 2.95 -14.56
CA SER A 344 -17.54 3.14 -15.73
C SER A 344 -16.93 4.23 -16.60
N PHE A 345 -16.35 3.86 -17.73
CA PHE A 345 -15.67 4.82 -18.61
C PHE A 345 -16.60 5.57 -19.56
N VAL A 346 -17.84 5.11 -19.71
CA VAL A 346 -18.88 5.74 -20.56
C VAL A 346 -18.54 5.71 -22.05
N ASP A 347 -17.55 4.95 -22.46
CA ASP A 347 -17.09 4.87 -23.83
C ASP A 347 -17.76 3.68 -24.55
N HIS A 348 -18.39 3.95 -25.67
CA HIS A 348 -19.11 2.94 -26.45
C HIS A 348 -18.79 3.07 -27.95
N PRO A 349 -18.94 1.98 -28.75
CA PRO A 349 -18.76 2.07 -30.19
C PRO A 349 -19.86 2.92 -30.83
N VAL A 350 -19.46 3.83 -31.73
CA VAL A 350 -20.39 4.63 -32.52
C VAL A 350 -20.41 4.07 -33.93
N ILE A 351 -21.54 3.47 -34.35
CA ILE A 351 -21.65 2.78 -35.64
C ILE A 351 -21.59 3.76 -36.82
N ASP A 352 -22.21 4.94 -36.67
CA ASP A 352 -22.39 5.88 -37.77
C ASP A 352 -21.34 7.00 -37.85
N SER A 353 -20.33 6.99 -37.01
CA SER A 353 -19.27 8.00 -36.98
C SER A 353 -17.97 7.44 -36.46
N PRO A 354 -17.29 6.56 -37.21
CA PRO A 354 -16.04 5.91 -36.77
C PRO A 354 -14.91 6.91 -36.46
N ASP A 355 -14.99 8.14 -36.94
CA ASP A 355 -14.03 9.22 -36.67
C ASP A 355 -14.37 10.06 -35.41
N LYS A 356 -15.56 9.92 -34.85
CA LYS A 356 -15.89 10.53 -33.56
C LYS A 356 -15.35 9.64 -32.45
N ASP A 357 -14.12 9.88 -32.13
CA ASP A 357 -13.44 9.24 -31.03
C ASP A 357 -14.03 9.77 -29.70
N VAL A 358 -15.05 9.07 -29.19
CA VAL A 358 -15.65 9.36 -27.88
C VAL A 358 -14.63 9.08 -26.76
N SER A 359 -13.58 8.28 -27.04
CA SER A 359 -12.47 8.03 -26.11
C SER A 359 -11.71 9.30 -25.69
N LYS A 360 -11.85 10.39 -26.48
CA LYS A 360 -11.40 11.72 -26.04
C LYS A 360 -12.16 12.26 -24.83
N ALA A 361 -13.34 11.73 -24.57
CA ALA A 361 -14.18 12.15 -23.46
C ALA A 361 -13.90 11.37 -22.17
N VAL A 362 -13.40 10.16 -22.23
CA VAL A 362 -13.31 9.24 -21.08
C VAL A 362 -12.42 9.78 -19.97
N LEU A 363 -11.38 10.49 -20.28
CA LEU A 363 -10.70 11.30 -19.29
C LEU A 363 -10.70 12.77 -19.68
N GLY A 364 -11.40 13.16 -20.77
CA GLY A 364 -11.63 14.56 -21.19
C GLY A 364 -10.36 15.39 -21.39
N MET A 365 -9.21 14.76 -21.30
CA MET A 365 -7.97 15.37 -20.92
C MET A 365 -6.88 14.87 -21.85
N LYS A 366 -6.45 15.74 -22.72
CA LYS A 366 -5.12 15.59 -23.28
C LYS A 366 -4.15 15.81 -22.13
N PHE A 367 -3.67 14.76 -21.52
CA PHE A 367 -2.53 14.81 -20.62
C PHE A 367 -1.48 13.83 -21.13
N ASP A 368 -0.25 14.21 -20.95
CA ASP A 368 0.89 13.35 -21.25
C ASP A 368 1.30 12.66 -19.95
N LEU A 369 1.17 11.34 -19.91
CA LEU A 369 1.68 10.54 -18.78
C LEU A 369 3.23 10.62 -18.68
N GLU A 370 3.89 11.05 -19.76
CA GLU A 370 5.33 11.28 -19.81
C GLU A 370 5.71 12.70 -19.38
N ALA A 371 4.72 13.57 -19.12
CA ALA A 371 4.96 14.92 -18.61
C ALA A 371 5.59 14.82 -17.21
N GLN A 372 6.76 15.42 -17.06
CA GLN A 372 7.61 15.29 -15.87
C GLN A 372 7.03 15.95 -14.61
N ASP A 373 5.93 16.71 -14.71
CA ASP A 373 5.45 17.54 -13.62
C ASP A 373 4.04 17.17 -13.17
N VAL A 374 3.96 16.05 -12.42
CA VAL A 374 2.70 15.59 -11.81
C VAL A 374 2.20 16.60 -10.77
N GLU A 375 3.12 17.25 -10.06
CA GLU A 375 2.80 18.16 -8.96
C GLU A 375 2.12 19.44 -9.45
N GLU A 376 2.37 19.88 -10.69
CA GLU A 376 1.71 21.02 -11.32
C GLU A 376 0.51 20.64 -12.20
N ASN A 377 0.27 19.32 -12.45
CA ASN A 377 -0.75 18.86 -13.37
C ASN A 377 -1.98 18.28 -12.65
N LEU A 378 -2.97 19.13 -12.42
CA LEU A 378 -4.22 18.75 -11.76
C LEU A 378 -4.93 17.53 -12.39
N ARG A 379 -4.76 17.31 -13.68
CA ARG A 379 -5.39 16.20 -14.40
C ARG A 379 -4.71 14.88 -14.06
N LEU A 380 -3.38 14.90 -13.99
CA LEU A 380 -2.61 13.73 -13.55
C LEU A 380 -2.89 13.40 -12.07
N GLN A 381 -2.99 14.41 -11.23
CA GLN A 381 -3.36 14.24 -9.83
C GLN A 381 -4.74 13.60 -9.66
N ARG A 382 -5.74 14.04 -10.44
CA ARG A 382 -7.09 13.44 -10.47
C ARG A 382 -7.06 11.97 -10.88
N LEU A 383 -6.27 11.66 -11.90
CA LEU A 383 -6.12 10.28 -12.36
C LEU A 383 -5.45 9.42 -11.27
N ASN A 384 -4.37 9.90 -10.68
CA ASN A 384 -3.67 9.21 -9.59
C ASN A 384 -4.62 8.90 -8.42
N VAL A 385 -5.36 9.91 -7.98
CA VAL A 385 -6.36 9.74 -6.91
C VAL A 385 -7.40 8.71 -7.30
N GLY A 386 -8.00 8.85 -8.51
CA GLY A 386 -9.06 7.93 -8.94
C GLY A 386 -8.60 6.47 -9.04
N MET A 387 -7.38 6.22 -9.54
CA MET A 387 -6.86 4.87 -9.72
C MET A 387 -6.31 4.21 -8.45
N SER A 388 -6.25 4.92 -7.33
CA SER A 388 -5.73 4.44 -6.05
C SER A 388 -6.78 4.23 -4.95
N ARG A 389 -8.07 4.18 -5.31
CA ARG A 389 -9.17 4.13 -4.32
C ARG A 389 -9.60 2.73 -3.88
N ALA A 390 -9.26 1.70 -4.66
CA ALA A 390 -9.63 0.32 -4.35
C ALA A 390 -8.69 -0.29 -3.30
N LYS A 391 -9.26 -1.07 -2.37
CA LYS A 391 -8.49 -1.86 -1.39
C LYS A 391 -8.34 -3.31 -1.81
N GLU A 392 -9.43 -3.93 -2.30
CA GLU A 392 -9.50 -5.36 -2.55
C GLU A 392 -9.71 -5.71 -4.02
N LYS A 393 -10.52 -4.93 -4.75
CA LYS A 393 -10.91 -5.27 -6.11
C LYS A 393 -11.15 -4.03 -6.98
N ILE A 394 -10.68 -4.12 -8.21
CA ILE A 394 -11.02 -3.20 -9.30
C ILE A 394 -11.86 -3.96 -10.32
N VAL A 395 -12.96 -3.36 -10.75
CA VAL A 395 -13.80 -3.87 -11.84
C VAL A 395 -13.86 -2.84 -12.96
N PHE A 396 -13.25 -3.14 -14.09
CA PHE A 396 -13.35 -2.30 -15.29
C PHE A 396 -14.57 -2.74 -16.10
N VAL A 397 -15.56 -1.85 -16.22
CA VAL A 397 -16.76 -2.09 -17.02
C VAL A 397 -16.58 -1.39 -18.37
N LEU A 398 -16.48 -2.16 -19.44
CA LEU A 398 -16.07 -1.71 -20.76
C LEU A 398 -17.12 -2.09 -21.80
N SER A 399 -17.41 -1.19 -22.73
CA SER A 399 -18.38 -1.42 -23.82
C SER A 399 -17.73 -1.72 -25.17
N LYS A 400 -16.42 -1.87 -25.20
CA LYS A 400 -15.65 -2.25 -26.39
C LYS A 400 -14.34 -2.93 -25.98
N PRO A 401 -13.68 -3.69 -26.89
CA PRO A 401 -12.39 -4.32 -26.61
C PRO A 401 -11.30 -3.28 -26.28
N ILE A 402 -10.28 -3.67 -25.49
CA ILE A 402 -9.20 -2.77 -25.04
C ILE A 402 -8.45 -2.15 -26.22
N GLU A 403 -8.26 -2.90 -27.31
CA GLU A 403 -7.57 -2.47 -28.52
C GLU A 403 -8.30 -1.32 -29.25
N ALA A 404 -9.61 -1.20 -29.04
CA ALA A 404 -10.42 -0.13 -29.60
C ALA A 404 -10.34 1.19 -28.82
N TYR A 405 -9.77 1.17 -27.60
CA TYR A 405 -9.45 2.40 -26.87
C TYR A 405 -8.17 3.03 -27.42
N LYS A 406 -8.00 4.32 -27.19
CA LYS A 406 -6.82 5.07 -27.66
C LYS A 406 -6.21 5.91 -26.55
N GLY A 407 -4.95 6.27 -26.73
CA GLY A 407 -4.24 7.20 -25.86
C GLY A 407 -4.07 6.68 -24.42
N ASN A 408 -4.27 7.55 -23.46
CA ASN A 408 -4.02 7.22 -22.06
C ASN A 408 -5.01 6.21 -21.46
N THR A 409 -6.24 6.18 -21.95
CA THR A 409 -7.22 5.17 -21.53
C THR A 409 -6.75 3.77 -21.89
N GLN A 410 -6.30 3.58 -23.14
CA GLN A 410 -5.73 2.31 -23.57
C GLN A 410 -4.48 1.93 -22.75
N ARG A 411 -3.60 2.90 -22.44
CA ARG A 411 -2.42 2.66 -21.61
C ARG A 411 -2.80 2.17 -20.20
N ILE A 412 -3.81 2.77 -19.57
CA ILE A 412 -4.32 2.34 -18.25
C ILE A 412 -4.87 0.92 -18.33
N LEU A 413 -5.77 0.67 -19.28
CA LEU A 413 -6.39 -0.64 -19.42
C LEU A 413 -5.37 -1.72 -19.75
N ASN A 414 -4.43 -1.46 -20.67
CA ASN A 414 -3.33 -2.40 -20.98
C ASN A 414 -2.42 -2.65 -19.79
N HIS A 415 -2.16 -1.65 -18.93
CA HIS A 415 -1.35 -1.86 -17.75
C HIS A 415 -1.93 -2.94 -16.84
N TYR A 416 -3.24 -2.86 -16.55
CA TYR A 416 -3.92 -3.84 -15.71
C TYR A 416 -4.20 -5.16 -16.44
N TRP A 417 -4.55 -5.11 -17.73
CA TRP A 417 -4.76 -6.30 -18.54
C TRP A 417 -3.52 -7.18 -18.63
N ASN A 418 -2.36 -6.55 -18.88
CA ASN A 418 -1.09 -7.26 -18.90
C ASN A 418 -0.74 -7.94 -17.58
N GLN A 419 -1.17 -7.39 -16.44
CA GLN A 419 -0.98 -8.07 -15.15
C GLN A 419 -1.82 -9.34 -15.06
N VAL A 420 -3.09 -9.27 -15.48
CA VAL A 420 -3.99 -10.45 -15.51
C VAL A 420 -3.45 -11.51 -16.48
N GLU A 421 -3.08 -11.10 -17.70
CA GLU A 421 -2.50 -12.03 -18.67
C GLU A 421 -1.18 -12.65 -18.20
N ASN A 422 -0.30 -11.86 -17.58
CA ASN A 422 1.00 -12.35 -17.12
C ASN A 422 0.89 -13.24 -15.88
N ALA A 423 -0.09 -13.01 -15.00
CA ALA A 423 -0.33 -13.88 -13.85
C ALA A 423 -0.84 -15.25 -14.29
N ASN A 424 -1.56 -15.33 -15.41
CA ASN A 424 -2.07 -16.58 -15.98
C ASN A 424 -1.04 -17.26 -16.90
N LYS A 425 0.02 -16.54 -17.29
CA LYS A 425 1.13 -17.17 -18.01
C LYS A 425 2.00 -17.90 -17.00
N THR A 426 2.27 -19.16 -17.28
CA THR A 426 3.34 -19.86 -16.59
C THR A 426 4.62 -19.04 -16.75
N PRO A 427 5.44 -18.86 -15.69
CA PRO A 427 6.67 -18.11 -15.78
C PRO A 427 7.48 -18.53 -17.00
N GLU A 428 7.74 -17.60 -17.92
CA GLU A 428 8.70 -17.83 -18.99
C GLU A 428 10.08 -17.66 -18.36
N ILE A 429 10.80 -18.77 -18.24
CA ILE A 429 12.23 -18.72 -17.91
C ILE A 429 12.93 -18.30 -19.16
N SER A 430 13.71 -17.23 -19.12
CA SER A 430 14.45 -16.77 -20.28
C SER A 430 15.49 -17.84 -20.70
N GLU A 431 15.90 -17.85 -21.98
CA GLU A 431 16.97 -18.73 -22.47
C GLU A 431 18.32 -18.49 -21.74
N LEU A 432 18.44 -17.39 -21.00
CA LEU A 432 19.61 -17.04 -20.18
C LEU A 432 19.58 -17.66 -18.78
N ASP A 433 18.44 -18.22 -18.35
CA ASP A 433 18.32 -18.88 -17.06
C ASP A 433 18.86 -20.33 -17.14
N SER A 434 19.13 -20.92 -15.97
CA SER A 434 19.71 -22.25 -15.89
C SER A 434 18.87 -23.30 -16.62
N PRO A 435 19.44 -24.13 -17.53
CA PRO A 435 18.72 -25.20 -18.18
C PRO A 435 18.08 -26.21 -17.21
N MET A 436 18.60 -26.29 -15.99
CA MET A 436 18.08 -27.17 -14.95
C MET A 436 16.85 -26.60 -14.25
N GLU A 437 16.77 -25.28 -14.10
CA GLU A 437 15.57 -24.60 -13.61
C GLU A 437 14.40 -24.82 -14.57
N ILE A 438 14.64 -24.71 -15.88
CA ILE A 438 13.63 -25.04 -16.92
C ILE A 438 13.14 -26.47 -16.78
N LYS A 439 14.07 -27.43 -16.60
CA LYS A 439 13.73 -28.84 -16.41
C LYS A 439 12.92 -29.05 -15.12
N LEU A 440 13.33 -28.44 -14.02
CA LEU A 440 12.65 -28.55 -12.74
C LEU A 440 11.21 -28.03 -12.85
N LEU A 441 11.01 -26.87 -13.47
CA LEU A 441 9.67 -26.32 -13.70
C LEU A 441 8.79 -27.25 -14.52
N ASN A 442 9.36 -27.85 -15.59
CA ASN A 442 8.63 -28.83 -16.42
C ASN A 442 8.28 -30.08 -15.62
N TRP A 443 9.21 -30.61 -14.82
CA TRP A 443 8.92 -31.75 -13.94
C TRP A 443 7.82 -31.44 -12.93
N ILE A 444 7.86 -30.26 -12.29
CA ILE A 444 6.79 -29.81 -11.37
C ILE A 444 5.43 -29.82 -12.07
N LYS A 445 5.33 -29.23 -13.28
CA LYS A 445 4.09 -29.17 -14.07
C LYS A 445 3.58 -30.56 -14.49
N GLU A 446 4.47 -31.52 -14.70
CA GLU A 446 4.12 -32.88 -15.08
C GLU A 446 3.70 -33.74 -13.87
N THR A 447 3.95 -33.29 -12.63
CA THR A 447 3.54 -34.04 -11.43
C THR A 447 2.02 -34.22 -11.36
N LYS A 448 1.63 -35.32 -10.72
CA LYS A 448 0.22 -35.55 -10.40
C LYS A 448 -0.34 -34.47 -9.48
N PHE A 449 0.44 -34.10 -8.46
CA PHE A 449 0.09 -33.03 -7.52
C PHE A 449 -0.27 -31.72 -8.23
N TYR A 450 0.59 -31.24 -9.14
CA TYR A 450 0.35 -30.00 -9.88
C TYR A 450 -0.90 -30.11 -10.76
N LYS A 451 -1.05 -31.20 -11.53
CA LYS A 451 -2.19 -31.39 -12.44
C LYS A 451 -3.53 -31.42 -11.72
N GLU A 452 -3.58 -32.01 -10.52
CA GLU A 452 -4.80 -32.08 -9.71
C GLU A 452 -5.13 -30.77 -8.97
N ASN A 453 -4.12 -29.91 -8.75
CA ASN A 453 -4.27 -28.69 -7.97
C ASN A 453 -3.86 -27.42 -8.76
N ALA A 454 -3.85 -27.47 -10.09
CA ALA A 454 -3.35 -26.36 -10.92
C ALA A 454 -4.09 -25.04 -10.69
N ASN A 455 -5.37 -25.09 -10.37
CA ASN A 455 -6.19 -23.92 -10.02
C ASN A 455 -5.92 -23.34 -8.63
N LYS A 456 -5.21 -24.09 -7.76
CA LYS A 456 -4.84 -23.67 -6.40
C LYS A 456 -3.37 -23.24 -6.29
N ILE A 457 -2.58 -23.44 -7.35
CA ILE A 457 -1.13 -23.23 -7.34
C ILE A 457 -0.75 -22.04 -8.20
N GLU A 458 0.03 -21.13 -7.63
CA GLU A 458 0.77 -20.08 -8.34
C GLU A 458 2.28 -20.34 -8.21
N ILE A 459 3.02 -20.24 -9.31
CA ILE A 459 4.49 -20.34 -9.30
C ILE A 459 5.07 -19.05 -9.83
N GLN A 460 5.93 -18.42 -9.02
CA GLN A 460 6.70 -17.22 -9.39
C GLN A 460 8.15 -17.64 -9.63
N ALA A 461 8.63 -17.50 -10.87
CA ALA A 461 10.04 -17.72 -11.17
C ALA A 461 10.89 -16.54 -10.74
N GLN A 462 12.14 -16.82 -10.34
CA GLN A 462 13.13 -15.82 -9.99
C GLN A 462 12.64 -14.84 -8.91
N PHE A 463 12.03 -15.39 -7.86
CA PHE A 463 11.43 -14.59 -6.80
C PHE A 463 12.50 -13.76 -6.05
N LYS A 464 12.31 -12.46 -6.01
CA LYS A 464 13.21 -11.50 -5.37
C LYS A 464 12.92 -11.40 -3.87
N ALA A 465 13.24 -12.45 -3.13
CA ALA A 465 12.95 -12.57 -1.72
C ALA A 465 13.54 -11.41 -0.89
N GLY A 466 14.77 -11.00 -1.18
CA GLY A 466 15.41 -9.90 -0.45
C GLY A 466 14.74 -8.54 -0.67
N GLU A 467 14.30 -8.22 -1.89
CA GLU A 467 13.53 -7.00 -2.16
C GLU A 467 12.17 -7.04 -1.45
N TYR A 468 11.51 -8.19 -1.48
CA TYR A 468 10.24 -8.42 -0.81
C TYR A 468 10.38 -8.25 0.71
N LEU A 469 11.39 -8.89 1.32
CA LEU A 469 11.63 -8.81 2.76
C LEU A 469 12.02 -7.41 3.23
N LYS A 470 12.80 -6.67 2.45
CA LYS A 470 13.09 -5.24 2.74
C LYS A 470 11.84 -4.38 2.76
N ALA A 471 10.85 -4.72 1.95
CA ALA A 471 9.57 -4.01 1.95
C ALA A 471 8.72 -4.33 3.20
N LEU A 472 8.83 -5.56 3.73
CA LEU A 472 8.10 -6.00 4.92
C LEU A 472 8.78 -5.57 6.21
N ASP A 473 10.10 -5.72 6.29
CA ASP A 473 10.90 -5.47 7.49
C ASP A 473 11.93 -4.37 7.23
N PRO A 474 11.73 -3.15 7.78
CA PRO A 474 12.70 -2.06 7.66
C PRO A 474 14.07 -2.37 8.26
N THR A 475 14.15 -3.35 9.14
CA THR A 475 15.39 -3.77 9.80
C THR A 475 16.14 -4.84 9.04
N TYR A 476 15.57 -5.35 7.93
CA TYR A 476 16.19 -6.34 7.07
C TYR A 476 17.55 -5.83 6.54
N SER A 477 18.62 -6.41 7.01
CA SER A 477 20.01 -6.04 6.68
C SER A 477 20.73 -7.08 5.82
N HIS A 478 20.07 -8.19 5.50
CA HIS A 478 20.65 -9.26 4.69
C HIS A 478 20.68 -8.90 3.19
N PRO A 479 21.44 -9.66 2.36
CA PRO A 479 21.51 -9.44 0.93
C PRO A 479 20.16 -9.51 0.22
N ASN A 480 20.09 -8.97 -1.00
CA ASN A 480 18.94 -9.11 -1.88
C ASN A 480 18.88 -10.53 -2.45
N TYR A 481 18.45 -11.50 -1.65
CA TYR A 481 18.32 -12.87 -2.08
C TYR A 481 17.31 -13.02 -3.23
N ARG A 482 17.65 -13.85 -4.19
CA ARG A 482 16.78 -14.28 -5.30
C ARG A 482 16.71 -15.79 -5.24
N THR A 483 15.54 -16.36 -5.45
CA THR A 483 15.29 -17.80 -5.42
C THR A 483 14.71 -18.26 -6.75
N ASP A 484 14.91 -19.53 -7.13
CA ASP A 484 14.49 -20.03 -8.44
C ASP A 484 12.97 -19.95 -8.59
N PHE A 485 12.25 -20.49 -7.63
CA PHE A 485 10.78 -20.47 -7.65
C PHE A 485 10.22 -20.22 -6.25
N LEU A 486 9.13 -19.45 -6.20
CA LEU A 486 8.21 -19.41 -5.07
C LEU A 486 6.91 -20.08 -5.52
N MET A 487 6.54 -21.19 -4.90
CA MET A 487 5.25 -21.85 -5.08
C MET A 487 4.30 -21.43 -3.97
N ILE A 488 3.13 -20.96 -4.34
CA ILE A 488 2.06 -20.54 -3.42
C ILE A 488 0.88 -21.48 -3.66
N TYR A 489 0.49 -22.22 -2.64
CA TYR A 489 -0.69 -23.09 -2.66
C TYR A 489 -1.79 -22.47 -1.83
N ARG A 490 -3.00 -22.41 -2.39
CA ARG A 490 -4.18 -21.82 -1.74
C ARG A 490 -5.28 -22.87 -1.63
N ASP A 491 -5.63 -23.22 -0.41
CA ASP A 491 -6.86 -23.95 -0.11
C ASP A 491 -7.83 -23.03 0.63
N ASP A 492 -9.10 -23.39 0.71
CA ASP A 492 -10.20 -22.49 1.12
C ASP A 492 -9.90 -21.63 2.38
N ASP A 493 -9.14 -22.18 3.34
CA ASP A 493 -8.79 -21.47 4.59
C ASP A 493 -7.27 -21.32 4.84
N GLU A 494 -6.40 -21.84 3.97
CA GLU A 494 -4.95 -21.86 4.24
C GLU A 494 -4.11 -21.50 3.01
N ILE A 495 -3.09 -20.66 3.25
CA ILE A 495 -2.08 -20.32 2.24
C ILE A 495 -0.75 -20.85 2.70
N LYS A 496 -0.16 -21.72 1.90
CA LYS A 496 1.18 -22.26 2.14
C LYS A 496 2.14 -21.76 1.06
N ASN A 497 3.28 -21.26 1.49
CA ASN A 497 4.36 -20.83 0.61
C ASN A 497 5.51 -21.81 0.68
N LEU A 498 6.19 -22.04 -0.44
CA LEU A 498 7.35 -22.91 -0.53
C LEU A 498 8.35 -22.35 -1.54
N ILE A 499 9.59 -22.11 -1.11
CA ILE A 499 10.69 -21.84 -2.02
C ILE A 499 11.20 -23.17 -2.57
N ILE A 500 11.31 -23.24 -3.90
CA ILE A 500 11.85 -24.41 -4.60
C ILE A 500 13.09 -23.98 -5.37
N GLU A 501 14.21 -24.68 -5.18
CA GLU A 501 15.47 -24.40 -5.85
C GLU A 501 16.06 -25.65 -6.48
N TYR A 502 16.80 -25.46 -7.57
CA TYR A 502 17.66 -26.50 -8.16
C TYR A 502 19.12 -26.17 -7.93
N ASP A 503 19.75 -26.89 -7.01
CA ASP A 503 21.13 -26.67 -6.66
C ASP A 503 22.09 -27.33 -7.64
N GLY A 504 22.75 -26.52 -8.45
CA GLY A 504 23.83 -26.96 -9.34
C GLY A 504 25.00 -27.54 -8.52
N PHE A 505 25.57 -28.65 -9.00
CA PHE A 505 26.64 -29.36 -8.28
C PHE A 505 27.90 -28.51 -8.10
N VAL A 506 28.16 -27.61 -9.06
CA VAL A 506 29.39 -26.80 -9.07
C VAL A 506 29.24 -25.58 -8.18
N GLU A 507 28.07 -24.99 -8.13
CA GLU A 507 27.81 -23.72 -7.48
C GLU A 507 27.53 -23.88 -5.96
N HIS A 508 26.80 -24.94 -5.58
CA HIS A 508 26.22 -25.05 -4.24
C HIS A 508 26.93 -26.05 -3.31
N PHE A 509 27.86 -26.88 -3.85
CA PHE A 509 28.51 -27.90 -3.03
C PHE A 509 30.00 -27.65 -2.85
N VAL A 510 30.45 -27.77 -1.60
CA VAL A 510 31.87 -27.76 -1.21
C VAL A 510 32.42 -29.19 -1.20
N ASP A 511 33.76 -29.35 -1.31
CA ASP A 511 34.46 -30.65 -1.27
C ASP A 511 33.81 -31.74 -2.17
N ARG A 512 33.63 -31.40 -3.43
CA ARG A 512 32.81 -32.13 -4.43
C ARG A 512 33.24 -33.58 -4.66
N ASP A 513 34.49 -33.91 -4.39
CA ASP A 513 35.02 -35.26 -4.57
C ASP A 513 34.47 -36.26 -3.54
N ASN A 514 34.00 -35.77 -2.41
CA ASN A 514 33.46 -36.56 -1.33
C ASN A 514 31.92 -36.60 -1.28
N VAL A 515 31.23 -35.83 -2.14
CA VAL A 515 29.76 -35.73 -2.16
C VAL A 515 29.11 -36.87 -2.92
N ASN A 516 28.13 -37.53 -2.31
CA ASN A 516 27.34 -38.59 -2.91
C ASN A 516 25.85 -38.53 -2.46
N GLU A 517 25.03 -39.46 -2.95
CA GLU A 517 23.59 -39.52 -2.68
C GLU A 517 23.21 -39.70 -1.19
N PHE A 518 24.14 -40.14 -0.36
CA PHE A 518 23.88 -40.39 1.07
C PHE A 518 24.34 -39.25 2.00
N ASN A 519 25.20 -38.35 1.49
CA ASN A 519 25.82 -37.33 2.34
C ASN A 519 25.72 -35.89 1.80
N TYR A 520 25.12 -35.68 0.61
CA TYR A 520 25.07 -34.38 -0.07
C TYR A 520 24.55 -33.24 0.84
N SER A 521 23.63 -33.54 1.76
CA SER A 521 23.06 -32.55 2.68
C SER A 521 24.09 -31.90 3.64
N HIS A 522 25.25 -32.52 3.81
CA HIS A 522 26.33 -32.03 4.67
C HIS A 522 27.37 -31.17 3.91
N TYR A 523 27.22 -31.06 2.61
CA TYR A 523 28.21 -30.42 1.74
C TYR A 523 27.70 -29.16 1.04
N TYR A 524 26.59 -28.61 1.47
CA TYR A 524 26.14 -27.31 0.99
C TYR A 524 27.11 -26.21 1.44
N SER A 525 27.25 -25.16 0.64
CA SER A 525 28.05 -23.99 1.02
C SER A 525 27.47 -23.30 2.25
N GLU A 526 28.34 -22.70 3.07
CA GLU A 526 27.89 -21.96 4.26
C GLU A 526 26.91 -20.84 3.88
N SER A 527 27.13 -20.16 2.75
CA SER A 527 26.26 -19.11 2.26
C SER A 527 24.87 -19.62 1.87
N ASP A 528 24.73 -20.84 1.35
CA ASP A 528 23.45 -21.45 1.04
C ASP A 528 22.68 -21.82 2.30
N ILE A 529 23.39 -22.39 3.29
CA ILE A 529 22.79 -22.73 4.57
C ILE A 529 22.34 -21.48 5.33
N GLU A 530 23.14 -20.42 5.31
CA GLU A 530 22.78 -19.14 5.94
C GLU A 530 21.57 -18.50 5.26
N ARG A 531 21.55 -18.46 3.92
CA ARG A 531 20.43 -17.94 3.12
C ARG A 531 19.14 -18.66 3.44
N GLU A 532 19.16 -20.01 3.46
CA GLU A 532 18.01 -20.85 3.78
C GLU A 532 17.48 -20.52 5.18
N LYS A 533 18.34 -20.52 6.21
CA LYS A 533 17.94 -20.21 7.59
C LYS A 533 17.32 -18.81 7.72
N ILE A 534 17.86 -17.82 7.03
CA ILE A 534 17.34 -16.46 7.06
C ILE A 534 15.94 -16.43 6.45
N LEU A 535 15.73 -17.01 5.28
CA LEU A 535 14.44 -17.00 4.59
C LEU A 535 13.41 -17.86 5.31
N GLU A 536 13.80 -19.02 5.88
CA GLU A 536 12.93 -19.83 6.75
C GLU A 536 12.50 -19.07 8.00
N GLY A 537 13.41 -18.30 8.60
CA GLY A 537 13.11 -17.43 9.74
C GLY A 537 12.05 -16.37 9.42
N TYR A 538 11.91 -15.98 8.15
CA TYR A 538 10.85 -15.10 7.65
C TYR A 538 9.60 -15.84 7.17
N GLY A 539 9.50 -17.16 7.40
CA GLY A 539 8.33 -17.97 7.06
C GLY A 539 8.29 -18.49 5.62
N PHE A 540 9.45 -18.59 4.97
CA PHE A 540 9.59 -19.20 3.64
C PHE A 540 10.32 -20.54 3.73
N PRO A 541 9.60 -21.67 3.92
CA PRO A 541 10.22 -22.99 3.91
C PRO A 541 10.85 -23.31 2.55
N PHE A 542 11.87 -24.17 2.57
CA PHE A 542 12.65 -24.54 1.40
C PHE A 542 12.45 -25.99 0.98
N MET A 543 12.48 -26.21 -0.32
CA MET A 543 12.60 -27.54 -0.93
C MET A 543 13.68 -27.49 -2.01
N ARG A 544 14.81 -28.14 -1.74
CA ARG A 544 15.95 -28.15 -2.63
C ARG A 544 16.01 -29.43 -3.45
N PHE A 545 16.20 -29.27 -4.74
CA PHE A 545 16.43 -30.35 -5.68
C PHE A 545 17.84 -30.27 -6.23
N ASN A 546 18.47 -31.44 -6.39
CA ASN A 546 19.80 -31.57 -6.97
C ASN A 546 19.96 -32.95 -7.62
N LYS A 547 21.07 -33.20 -8.30
CA LYS A 547 21.32 -34.45 -9.00
C LYS A 547 21.25 -35.70 -8.11
N PHE A 548 21.38 -35.58 -6.79
CA PHE A 548 21.41 -36.70 -5.85
C PHE A 548 20.03 -37.05 -5.31
N ASN A 549 19.12 -36.07 -5.19
CA ASN A 549 17.81 -36.26 -4.56
C ASN A 549 16.62 -36.23 -5.52
N VAL A 550 16.85 -35.97 -6.81
CA VAL A 550 15.81 -36.03 -7.85
C VAL A 550 15.54 -37.45 -8.30
N GLY A 551 16.47 -38.38 -8.03
CA GLY A 551 16.34 -39.81 -8.32
C GLY A 551 16.28 -40.15 -9.82
N LYS A 552 15.87 -41.39 -10.11
CA LYS A 552 15.73 -41.87 -11.50
C LYS A 552 14.39 -41.48 -12.13
N ASN A 553 13.39 -41.15 -11.31
CA ASN A 553 12.07 -40.70 -11.76
C ASN A 553 11.70 -39.35 -11.10
N PRO A 554 12.23 -38.25 -11.64
CA PRO A 554 12.09 -36.90 -11.05
C PRO A 554 10.64 -36.52 -10.77
N ILE A 555 9.75 -36.78 -11.73
CA ILE A 555 8.33 -36.39 -11.66
C ILE A 555 7.63 -37.06 -10.47
N SER A 556 7.88 -38.35 -10.22
CA SER A 556 7.27 -39.07 -9.10
C SER A 556 7.77 -38.58 -7.75
N GLU A 557 9.09 -38.39 -7.63
CA GLU A 557 9.73 -37.96 -6.39
C GLU A 557 9.34 -36.49 -6.03
N ILE A 558 9.31 -35.61 -7.01
CA ILE A 558 8.84 -34.22 -6.81
C ILE A 558 7.36 -34.23 -6.41
N SER A 559 6.53 -35.06 -7.08
CA SER A 559 5.10 -35.15 -6.75
C SER A 559 4.88 -35.62 -5.30
N GLU A 560 5.63 -36.64 -4.84
CA GLU A 560 5.52 -37.15 -3.47
C GLU A 560 5.94 -36.07 -2.43
N LYS A 561 7.05 -35.38 -2.66
CA LYS A 561 7.52 -34.31 -1.77
C LYS A 561 6.55 -33.13 -1.71
N LEU A 562 6.03 -32.69 -2.86
CA LEU A 562 5.04 -31.60 -2.89
C LEU A 562 3.73 -32.02 -2.20
N THR A 563 3.26 -33.24 -2.43
CA THR A 563 2.07 -33.78 -1.76
C THR A 563 2.26 -33.82 -0.24
N SER A 564 3.41 -34.32 0.23
CA SER A 564 3.72 -34.38 1.66
C SER A 564 3.86 -33.01 2.33
N PHE A 565 4.23 -31.99 1.58
CA PHE A 565 4.38 -30.64 2.12
C PHE A 565 3.05 -29.87 2.16
N PHE A 566 2.26 -29.96 1.10
CA PHE A 566 1.06 -29.12 0.95
C PHE A 566 -0.23 -29.78 1.48
N LEU A 567 -0.34 -31.10 1.37
CA LEU A 567 -1.48 -31.89 1.82
C LEU A 567 -1.19 -32.66 3.11
#